data_4531423036a59c370fe65e0e498c6723
#
_entry.id   4531423036a59c370fe65e0e498c6723
#
_cell.length_a   1.000
_cell.length_b   1.000
_cell.length_c   1.000
_cell.angle_alpha   90.00
_cell.angle_beta   90.00
_cell.angle_gamma   90.00
#
_symmetry.space_group_name_H-M   'P 1'
#
loop_
_entity.id
_entity.type
_entity.pdbx_description
1 polymer ?
#
loop_
_entity_poly.entity_id
_entity_poly.type
_entity_poly.pdbx_seq_one_letter_code
_entity_poly.pdbx_strand_id
1 'polypeptide(L)'
;MRFFYKIENQFLLLAIISLILLFIFRNSFWEYLSVPIGNKHSAFNDLIMIKQWSRFFEHYNDTEYIYTNVDLAQMNYPKVWIVFAKLIENRIFFYSFLSLSFGTYVYIFYIFIKKFNSYFFLYLFFSGPSLLALQRGNVDTLIFILLSFVLIINNLFLKKLLFLITVALKIFPVFAIQYFLLIKKNFIKTLLLAVACLIYFYLIKDQLSHIAKNGPLSPDMAYGTEVVTLNLKKHYNISFNHIYLSVFLILSSISSYFLFFKKILFNEMYKHQDYFSLGSGIFIFTFLITPSHDYRLIFLFFCVPLLLNLKSKILKYISLTSLVFAMELSRLIEIFAFWGGATNIFFKMIIFYLTCVIFVDIFSKRFRSALNEYF
;
A
#
# COMPACT_ATOMS: atom_id res chain seq x y z
N MET A 1 -0.97 37.65 -3.11
CA MET A 1 -0.32 37.07 -1.91
C MET A 1 -1.18 36.05 -1.15
N ARG A 2 -2.48 36.28 -0.88
CA ARG A 2 -3.34 35.29 -0.14
C ARG A 2 -3.41 33.87 -0.73
N PHE A 3 -3.14 33.69 -2.02
CA PHE A 3 -3.14 32.38 -2.69
C PHE A 3 -2.06 31.42 -2.15
N PHE A 4 -0.87 31.94 -1.82
CA PHE A 4 0.27 31.12 -1.38
C PHE A 4 0.20 30.69 0.09
N TYR A 5 -0.75 31.20 0.88
CA TYR A 5 -0.87 30.82 2.28
C TYR A 5 -1.66 29.53 2.53
N LYS A 6 -2.36 29.02 1.50
CA LYS A 6 -3.09 27.76 1.62
C LYS A 6 -2.19 26.59 1.28
N ILE A 7 -2.17 25.57 2.13
CA ILE A 7 -1.30 24.38 1.99
C ILE A 7 -1.52 23.69 0.63
N GLU A 8 -2.79 23.58 0.22
CA GLU A 8 -3.16 22.95 -1.06
C GLU A 8 -2.58 23.68 -2.28
N ASN A 9 -2.42 24.99 -2.22
CA ASN A 9 -1.85 25.76 -3.31
C ASN A 9 -0.32 25.64 -3.35
N GLN A 10 0.33 25.59 -2.18
CA GLN A 10 1.76 25.29 -2.05
C GLN A 10 2.06 23.90 -2.60
N PHE A 11 1.22 22.91 -2.28
CA PHE A 11 1.33 21.57 -2.80
C PHE A 11 1.23 21.54 -4.33
N LEU A 12 0.22 22.17 -4.93
CA LEU A 12 0.07 22.21 -6.39
C LEU A 12 1.29 22.83 -7.06
N LEU A 13 1.81 23.93 -6.52
CA LEU A 13 3.01 24.57 -7.05
C LEU A 13 4.22 23.61 -7.00
N LEU A 14 4.45 22.97 -5.86
CA LEU A 14 5.55 22.01 -5.70
C LEU A 14 5.36 20.79 -6.60
N ALA A 15 4.15 20.26 -6.75
CA ALA A 15 3.86 19.15 -7.63
C ALA A 15 4.11 19.51 -9.11
N ILE A 16 3.70 20.71 -9.55
CA ILE A 16 3.96 21.20 -10.91
C ILE A 16 5.46 21.36 -11.13
N ILE A 17 6.19 21.99 -10.21
CA ILE A 17 7.64 22.14 -10.30
C ILE A 17 8.31 20.76 -10.38
N SER A 18 7.90 19.81 -9.53
CA SER A 18 8.43 18.44 -9.55
C SER A 18 8.17 17.73 -10.88
N LEU A 19 6.98 17.89 -11.46
CA LEU A 19 6.67 17.35 -12.79
C LEU A 19 7.54 17.98 -13.88
N ILE A 20 7.75 19.29 -13.84
CA ILE A 20 8.63 20.00 -14.80
C ILE A 20 10.06 19.49 -14.66
N LEU A 21 10.57 19.38 -13.46
CA LEU A 21 11.91 18.85 -13.19
C LEU A 21 12.06 17.40 -13.65
N LEU A 22 11.04 16.57 -13.44
CA LEU A 22 11.01 15.19 -13.92
C LEU A 22 11.10 15.13 -15.45
N PHE A 23 10.39 16.00 -16.17
CA PHE A 23 10.46 16.07 -17.62
C PHE A 23 11.83 16.53 -18.12
N ILE A 24 12.46 17.51 -17.44
CA ILE A 24 13.74 18.07 -17.85
C ILE A 24 14.88 17.09 -17.54
N PHE A 25 14.93 16.56 -16.33
CA PHE A 25 16.06 15.77 -15.83
C PHE A 25 15.88 14.25 -15.94
N ARG A 26 14.70 13.75 -16.34
CA ARG A 26 14.41 12.32 -16.53
C ARG A 26 14.99 11.43 -15.43
N ASN A 27 15.98 10.58 -15.80
CA ASN A 27 16.57 9.61 -14.85
C ASN A 27 17.34 10.28 -13.72
N SER A 28 18.08 11.36 -13.98
CA SER A 28 18.85 12.08 -12.97
C SER A 28 17.98 12.66 -11.85
N PHE A 29 16.73 13.02 -12.16
CA PHE A 29 15.79 13.52 -11.15
C PHE A 29 15.57 12.52 -10.02
N TRP A 30 15.44 11.23 -10.35
CA TRP A 30 15.23 10.18 -9.36
C TRP A 30 16.47 9.89 -8.53
N GLU A 31 17.66 9.99 -9.13
CA GLU A 31 18.94 9.87 -8.43
C GLU A 31 19.11 10.99 -7.40
N TYR A 32 18.81 12.24 -7.77
CA TYR A 32 18.86 13.37 -6.84
C TYR A 32 17.89 13.25 -5.67
N LEU A 33 16.74 12.62 -5.88
CA LEU A 33 15.79 12.36 -4.80
C LEU A 33 16.16 11.15 -3.94
N SER A 34 17.35 10.57 -4.15
CA SER A 34 17.80 9.36 -3.44
C SER A 34 16.77 8.23 -3.44
N VAL A 35 15.99 8.15 -4.53
CA VAL A 35 15.12 6.99 -4.73
C VAL A 35 16.04 5.85 -5.13
N PRO A 36 16.04 4.71 -4.38
CA PRO A 36 16.92 3.59 -4.69
C PRO A 36 16.62 3.07 -6.10
N ILE A 37 17.44 3.47 -7.05
CA ILE A 37 17.40 2.95 -8.41
C ILE A 37 18.29 1.71 -8.36
N GLY A 38 17.68 0.55 -8.17
CA GLY A 38 18.39 -0.70 -8.35
C GLY A 38 19.10 -0.69 -9.72
N ASN A 39 20.37 -1.03 -9.74
CA ASN A 39 21.26 -0.93 -10.88
C ASN A 39 20.56 -1.09 -12.25
N LYS A 40 20.56 -0.02 -13.07
CA LYS A 40 20.14 0.02 -14.49
C LYS A 40 18.61 -0.06 -14.78
N HIS A 41 17.72 0.14 -13.85
CA HIS A 41 16.30 0.15 -14.20
C HIS A 41 15.88 1.52 -14.75
N SER A 42 15.34 1.48 -15.96
CA SER A 42 14.70 2.66 -16.58
C SER A 42 13.49 3.12 -15.75
N ALA A 43 13.18 4.42 -15.80
CA ALA A 43 11.92 4.92 -15.25
C ALA A 43 10.74 4.11 -15.82
N PHE A 44 9.72 3.88 -14.98
CA PHE A 44 8.51 3.11 -15.32
C PHE A 44 8.73 1.62 -15.60
N ASN A 45 9.75 1.04 -15.00
CA ASN A 45 10.16 -0.33 -15.24
C ASN A 45 9.02 -1.34 -15.06
N ASP A 46 8.19 -1.21 -14.04
CA ASP A 46 7.10 -2.17 -13.77
C ASP A 46 6.05 -2.15 -14.90
N LEU A 47 5.74 -0.98 -15.45
CA LEU A 47 4.82 -0.87 -16.58
C LEU A 47 5.45 -1.38 -17.89
N ILE A 48 6.75 -1.15 -18.08
CA ILE A 48 7.53 -1.69 -19.21
C ILE A 48 7.56 -3.23 -19.16
N MET A 49 7.72 -3.81 -17.97
CA MET A 49 7.68 -5.26 -17.77
C MET A 49 6.33 -5.85 -18.17
N ILE A 50 5.21 -5.22 -17.80
CA ILE A 50 3.87 -5.63 -18.21
C ILE A 50 3.76 -5.66 -19.74
N LYS A 51 4.32 -4.66 -20.43
CA LYS A 51 4.38 -4.62 -21.88
C LYS A 51 5.21 -5.77 -22.47
N GLN A 52 6.33 -6.13 -21.84
CA GLN A 52 7.16 -7.26 -22.28
C GLN A 52 6.40 -8.57 -22.15
N TRP A 53 5.69 -8.81 -21.03
CA TRP A 53 4.87 -10.01 -20.84
C TRP A 53 3.78 -10.18 -21.90
N SER A 54 3.16 -9.09 -22.37
CA SER A 54 2.18 -9.15 -23.46
C SER A 54 2.80 -9.66 -24.76
N ARG A 55 3.97 -9.14 -25.13
CA ARG A 55 4.68 -9.58 -26.34
C ARG A 55 5.09 -11.04 -26.29
N PHE A 56 5.55 -11.51 -25.13
CA PHE A 56 5.87 -12.92 -24.95
C PHE A 56 4.62 -13.79 -25.02
N PHE A 57 3.50 -13.35 -24.45
CA PHE A 57 2.25 -14.06 -24.57
C PHE A 57 1.80 -14.18 -26.03
N GLU A 58 1.92 -13.13 -26.81
CA GLU A 58 1.57 -13.15 -28.24
C GLU A 58 2.49 -14.09 -29.04
N HIS A 59 3.76 -14.15 -28.68
CA HIS A 59 4.73 -14.99 -29.39
C HIS A 59 4.56 -16.48 -29.09
N TYR A 60 4.38 -16.83 -27.83
CA TYR A 60 4.34 -18.23 -27.38
C TYR A 60 2.91 -18.76 -27.17
N ASN A 61 1.90 -17.89 -27.13
CA ASN A 61 0.50 -18.20 -26.80
C ASN A 61 0.35 -19.06 -25.53
N ASP A 62 1.34 -18.98 -24.64
CA ASP A 62 1.43 -19.78 -23.42
C ASP A 62 1.59 -18.86 -22.20
N THR A 63 0.59 -18.92 -21.32
CA THR A 63 0.61 -18.14 -20.09
C THR A 63 1.51 -18.75 -19.03
N GLU A 64 1.69 -20.07 -19.04
CA GLU A 64 2.56 -20.76 -18.09
C GLU A 64 4.01 -20.36 -18.30
N TYR A 65 4.43 -20.22 -19.55
CA TYR A 65 5.75 -19.75 -19.92
C TYR A 65 6.11 -18.40 -19.30
N ILE A 66 5.19 -17.45 -19.27
CA ILE A 66 5.41 -16.11 -18.68
C ILE A 66 5.57 -16.17 -17.16
N TYR A 67 4.90 -17.14 -16.51
CA TYR A 67 4.99 -17.32 -15.07
C TYR A 67 6.24 -18.13 -14.64
N THR A 68 6.79 -18.96 -15.51
CA THR A 68 7.83 -19.93 -15.14
C THR A 68 9.20 -19.64 -15.72
N ASN A 69 9.28 -18.85 -16.80
CA ASN A 69 10.57 -18.61 -17.46
C ASN A 69 11.49 -17.74 -16.60
N VAL A 70 12.66 -18.29 -16.24
CA VAL A 70 13.65 -17.68 -15.35
C VAL A 70 14.42 -16.53 -16.01
N ASP A 71 14.54 -16.54 -17.36
CA ASP A 71 15.26 -15.50 -18.12
C ASP A 71 14.46 -14.20 -18.23
N LEU A 72 13.15 -14.26 -17.91
CA LEU A 72 12.27 -13.12 -17.82
C LEU A 72 11.97 -12.84 -16.35
N ALA A 73 11.82 -11.57 -15.98
CA ALA A 73 11.21 -11.28 -14.71
C ALA A 73 9.80 -11.88 -14.70
N GLN A 74 9.64 -12.91 -13.88
CA GLN A 74 8.43 -13.73 -13.83
C GLN A 74 7.21 -12.88 -13.52
N MET A 75 6.11 -13.13 -14.21
CA MET A 75 4.87 -12.39 -14.00
C MET A 75 4.30 -12.68 -12.62
N ASN A 76 4.02 -11.62 -11.87
CA ASN A 76 3.41 -11.67 -10.53
C ASN A 76 2.07 -10.91 -10.46
N TYR A 77 1.39 -10.77 -11.58
CA TYR A 77 0.11 -10.10 -11.73
C TYR A 77 -0.93 -11.06 -12.35
N PRO A 78 -2.25 -10.82 -12.10
CA PRO A 78 -3.31 -11.55 -12.80
C PRO A 78 -3.26 -11.33 -14.33
N LYS A 79 -3.74 -12.32 -15.09
CA LYS A 79 -3.75 -12.30 -16.57
C LYS A 79 -4.47 -11.09 -17.19
N VAL A 80 -5.34 -10.42 -16.45
CA VAL A 80 -6.01 -9.20 -16.92
C VAL A 80 -5.01 -8.13 -17.38
N TRP A 81 -3.81 -8.13 -16.84
CA TRP A 81 -2.74 -7.22 -17.25
C TRP A 81 -2.19 -7.50 -18.63
N ILE A 82 -2.26 -8.74 -19.13
CA ILE A 82 -1.84 -9.10 -20.51
C ILE A 82 -2.75 -8.39 -21.52
N VAL A 83 -4.07 -8.37 -21.24
CA VAL A 83 -5.03 -7.67 -22.11
C VAL A 83 -4.77 -6.15 -22.09
N PHE A 84 -4.53 -5.58 -20.90
CA PHE A 84 -4.21 -4.17 -20.75
C PHE A 84 -2.86 -3.81 -21.41
N ALA A 85 -1.89 -4.71 -21.35
CA ALA A 85 -0.58 -4.51 -21.93
C ALA A 85 -0.59 -4.27 -23.44
N LYS A 86 -1.54 -4.87 -24.18
CA LYS A 86 -1.74 -4.59 -25.60
C LYS A 86 -2.08 -3.14 -25.86
N LEU A 87 -2.87 -2.51 -24.99
CA LEU A 87 -3.20 -1.10 -25.11
C LEU A 87 -1.97 -0.20 -24.86
N ILE A 88 -1.15 -0.54 -23.87
CA ILE A 88 0.05 0.24 -23.53
C ILE A 88 1.23 0.01 -24.50
N GLU A 89 1.13 -0.89 -25.47
CA GLU A 89 2.10 -0.99 -26.55
C GLU A 89 2.11 0.25 -27.44
N ASN A 90 0.95 0.88 -27.64
CA ASN A 90 0.86 2.15 -28.32
C ASN A 90 1.52 3.24 -27.45
N ARG A 91 2.53 3.94 -28.00
CA ARG A 91 3.27 4.99 -27.27
C ARG A 91 2.35 6.12 -26.78
N ILE A 92 1.38 6.54 -27.58
CA ILE A 92 0.45 7.62 -27.21
C ILE A 92 -0.38 7.16 -26.00
N PHE A 93 -0.93 5.95 -26.07
CA PHE A 93 -1.70 5.40 -24.96
C PHE A 93 -0.85 5.23 -23.69
N PHE A 94 0.38 4.75 -23.82
CA PHE A 94 1.31 4.59 -22.72
C PHE A 94 1.57 5.90 -21.98
N TYR A 95 1.96 6.95 -22.70
CA TYR A 95 2.23 8.25 -22.09
C TYR A 95 0.96 8.94 -21.58
N SER A 96 -0.16 8.76 -22.25
CA SER A 96 -1.46 9.28 -21.81
C SER A 96 -1.89 8.59 -20.49
N PHE A 97 -1.74 7.28 -20.41
CA PHE A 97 -2.04 6.51 -19.19
C PHE A 97 -1.15 6.93 -18.01
N LEU A 98 0.16 7.09 -18.25
CA LEU A 98 1.08 7.59 -17.24
C LEU A 98 0.67 9.00 -16.78
N SER A 99 0.49 9.92 -17.70
CA SER A 99 0.13 11.32 -17.40
C SER A 99 -1.18 11.41 -16.62
N LEU A 100 -2.18 10.62 -17.02
CA LEU A 100 -3.47 10.55 -16.34
C LEU A 100 -3.31 9.96 -14.92
N SER A 101 -2.54 8.90 -14.77
CA SER A 101 -2.29 8.28 -13.47
C SER A 101 -1.56 9.24 -12.52
N PHE A 102 -0.51 9.90 -12.99
CA PHE A 102 0.20 10.94 -12.23
C PHE A 102 -0.70 12.12 -11.86
N GLY A 103 -1.41 12.67 -12.84
CA GLY A 103 -2.32 13.79 -12.59
C GLY A 103 -3.41 13.44 -11.59
N THR A 104 -3.98 12.24 -11.69
CA THR A 104 -5.00 11.77 -10.74
C THR A 104 -4.39 11.54 -9.35
N TYR A 105 -3.17 11.00 -9.26
CA TYR A 105 -2.46 10.83 -7.98
C TYR A 105 -2.24 12.18 -7.29
N VAL A 106 -1.73 13.18 -8.01
CA VAL A 106 -1.58 14.57 -7.52
C VAL A 106 -2.94 15.13 -7.07
N TYR A 107 -3.99 14.93 -7.85
CA TYR A 107 -5.33 15.41 -7.54
C TYR A 107 -5.89 14.79 -6.24
N ILE A 108 -5.66 13.50 -6.01
CA ILE A 108 -6.06 12.83 -4.77
C ILE A 108 -5.34 13.44 -3.56
N PHE A 109 -4.02 13.68 -3.66
CA PHE A 109 -3.28 14.35 -2.59
C PHE A 109 -3.78 15.78 -2.34
N TYR A 110 -4.11 16.52 -3.40
CA TYR A 110 -4.75 17.83 -3.27
C TYR A 110 -6.05 17.74 -2.47
N ILE A 111 -6.92 16.75 -2.79
CA ILE A 111 -8.17 16.53 -2.03
C ILE A 111 -7.87 16.20 -0.56
N PHE A 112 -6.88 15.34 -0.28
CA PHE A 112 -6.51 14.95 1.08
C PHE A 112 -5.95 16.14 1.87
N ILE A 113 -5.06 16.91 1.28
CA ILE A 113 -4.50 18.12 1.90
C ILE A 113 -5.62 19.11 2.23
N LYS A 114 -6.50 19.38 1.27
CA LYS A 114 -7.64 20.28 1.47
C LYS A 114 -8.61 19.77 2.53
N LYS A 115 -8.90 18.46 2.54
CA LYS A 115 -9.85 17.85 3.48
C LYS A 115 -9.32 17.79 4.91
N PHE A 116 -8.03 17.44 5.08
CA PHE A 116 -7.42 17.21 6.39
C PHE A 116 -6.61 18.42 6.90
N ASN A 117 -6.35 19.39 6.04
CA ASN A 117 -5.60 20.62 6.33
C ASN A 117 -4.26 20.33 7.04
N SER A 118 -3.46 19.39 6.50
CA SER A 118 -2.25 18.93 7.15
C SER A 118 -1.06 18.86 6.18
N TYR A 119 0.05 19.49 6.56
CA TYR A 119 1.35 19.38 5.87
C TYR A 119 1.90 17.96 5.84
N PHE A 120 1.39 17.07 6.70
CA PHE A 120 1.82 15.68 6.69
C PHE A 120 1.50 14.98 5.35
N PHE A 121 0.40 15.35 4.68
CA PHE A 121 0.08 14.83 3.35
C PHE A 121 1.02 15.36 2.26
N LEU A 122 1.54 16.56 2.41
CA LEU A 122 2.61 17.07 1.55
C LEU A 122 3.88 16.21 1.69
N TYR A 123 4.28 15.93 2.95
CA TYR A 123 5.38 15.01 3.22
C TYR A 123 5.14 13.63 2.61
N LEU A 124 3.96 13.03 2.80
CA LEU A 124 3.62 11.71 2.27
C LEU A 124 3.74 11.63 0.74
N PHE A 125 3.36 12.68 0.03
CA PHE A 125 3.50 12.74 -1.42
C PHE A 125 4.98 12.63 -1.85
N PHE A 126 5.89 13.26 -1.11
CA PHE A 126 7.33 13.21 -1.38
C PHE A 126 8.08 12.10 -0.63
N SER A 127 7.38 11.24 0.09
CA SER A 127 7.98 10.12 0.81
C SER A 127 8.57 9.07 -0.12
N GLY A 128 9.54 8.30 0.40
CA GLY A 128 10.21 7.24 -0.35
C GLY A 128 9.25 6.27 -1.06
N PRO A 129 8.25 5.69 -0.38
CA PRO A 129 7.27 4.79 -1.00
C PRO A 129 6.48 5.44 -2.15
N SER A 130 6.06 6.69 -1.98
CA SER A 130 5.32 7.43 -3.00
C SER A 130 6.18 7.66 -4.25
N LEU A 131 7.38 8.21 -4.07
CA LEU A 131 8.30 8.48 -5.17
C LEU A 131 8.74 7.21 -5.88
N LEU A 132 9.01 6.13 -5.12
CA LEU A 132 9.38 4.83 -5.68
C LEU A 132 8.23 4.23 -6.52
N ALA A 133 6.99 4.30 -6.02
CA ALA A 133 5.82 3.83 -6.75
C ALA A 133 5.62 4.59 -8.07
N LEU A 134 5.81 5.91 -8.04
CA LEU A 134 5.70 6.78 -9.21
C LEU A 134 6.83 6.52 -10.21
N GLN A 135 8.08 6.45 -9.75
CA GLN A 135 9.26 6.19 -10.59
C GLN A 135 9.13 4.87 -11.35
N ARG A 136 8.67 3.83 -10.67
CA ARG A 136 8.51 2.51 -11.28
C ARG A 136 7.29 2.41 -12.20
N GLY A 137 6.36 3.40 -12.18
CA GLY A 137 5.06 3.27 -12.84
C GLY A 137 4.28 2.09 -12.26
N ASN A 138 4.38 1.88 -10.95
CA ASN A 138 3.88 0.68 -10.30
C ASN A 138 2.35 0.66 -10.25
N VAL A 139 1.79 -0.51 -10.48
CA VAL A 139 0.35 -0.78 -10.42
C VAL A 139 -0.26 -0.37 -9.08
N ASP A 140 0.51 -0.41 -7.97
CA ASP A 140 0.01 -0.02 -6.65
C ASP A 140 -0.40 1.45 -6.60
N THR A 141 0.20 2.32 -7.44
CA THR A 141 -0.27 3.70 -7.61
C THR A 141 -1.70 3.74 -8.16
N LEU A 142 -2.00 2.93 -9.18
CA LEU A 142 -3.36 2.84 -9.73
C LEU A 142 -4.35 2.26 -8.71
N ILE A 143 -3.94 1.22 -7.97
CA ILE A 143 -4.75 0.64 -6.88
C ILE A 143 -5.03 1.69 -5.80
N PHE A 144 -4.02 2.46 -5.40
CA PHE A 144 -4.19 3.55 -4.43
C PHE A 144 -5.19 4.61 -4.93
N ILE A 145 -5.10 5.00 -6.20
CA ILE A 145 -6.04 5.92 -6.84
C ILE A 145 -7.47 5.38 -6.78
N LEU A 146 -7.69 4.15 -7.20
CA LEU A 146 -9.03 3.53 -7.23
C LEU A 146 -9.61 3.38 -5.81
N LEU A 147 -8.80 2.97 -4.84
CA LEU A 147 -9.21 2.89 -3.43
C LEU A 147 -9.49 4.28 -2.83
N SER A 148 -8.77 5.31 -3.25
CA SER A 148 -9.09 6.69 -2.87
C SER A 148 -10.48 7.10 -3.38
N PHE A 149 -10.84 6.72 -4.60
CA PHE A 149 -12.19 6.94 -5.12
C PHE A 149 -13.26 6.15 -4.35
N VAL A 150 -12.95 4.94 -3.86
CA VAL A 150 -13.84 4.20 -2.94
C VAL A 150 -14.16 5.02 -1.69
N LEU A 151 -13.22 5.84 -1.19
CA LEU A 151 -13.44 6.72 -0.04
C LEU A 151 -14.20 8.00 -0.39
N ILE A 152 -13.99 8.54 -1.58
CA ILE A 152 -14.53 9.84 -2.02
C ILE A 152 -15.96 9.72 -2.54
N ILE A 153 -16.27 8.70 -3.32
CA ILE A 153 -17.59 8.50 -3.94
C ILE A 153 -18.63 8.16 -2.87
N ASN A 154 -19.84 8.71 -3.00
CA ASN A 154 -20.93 8.40 -2.05
C ASN A 154 -21.75 7.16 -2.45
N ASN A 155 -21.84 6.85 -3.76
CA ASN A 155 -22.62 5.73 -4.27
C ASN A 155 -22.00 4.38 -3.86
N LEU A 156 -22.74 3.58 -3.08
CA LEU A 156 -22.28 2.31 -2.55
C LEU A 156 -22.03 1.26 -3.63
N PHE A 157 -22.82 1.25 -4.71
CA PHE A 157 -22.64 0.33 -5.82
C PHE A 157 -21.31 0.62 -6.52
N LEU A 158 -21.05 1.87 -6.86
CA LEU A 158 -19.79 2.30 -7.49
C LEU A 158 -18.58 2.02 -6.59
N LYS A 159 -18.70 2.21 -5.27
CA LYS A 159 -17.64 1.83 -4.31
C LYS A 159 -17.28 0.34 -4.42
N LYS A 160 -18.29 -0.54 -4.43
CA LYS A 160 -18.09 -1.98 -4.52
C LYS A 160 -17.51 -2.39 -5.87
N LEU A 161 -18.01 -1.79 -6.94
CA LEU A 161 -17.51 -2.03 -8.29
C LEU A 161 -16.01 -1.63 -8.38
N LEU A 162 -15.66 -0.44 -7.95
CA LEU A 162 -14.26 0.01 -7.91
C LEU A 162 -13.39 -0.91 -7.05
N PHE A 163 -13.90 -1.34 -5.90
CA PHE A 163 -13.19 -2.29 -5.05
C PHE A 163 -12.95 -3.62 -5.76
N LEU A 164 -13.96 -4.20 -6.43
CA LEU A 164 -13.80 -5.43 -7.22
C LEU A 164 -12.79 -5.26 -8.35
N ILE A 165 -12.81 -4.12 -9.02
CA ILE A 165 -11.79 -3.79 -10.03
C ILE A 165 -10.39 -3.80 -9.41
N THR A 166 -10.19 -3.20 -8.21
CA THR A 166 -8.88 -3.23 -7.56
C THR A 166 -8.43 -4.64 -7.22
N VAL A 167 -9.34 -5.51 -6.76
CA VAL A 167 -9.06 -6.92 -6.47
C VAL A 167 -8.73 -7.70 -7.75
N ALA A 168 -9.42 -7.40 -8.86
CA ALA A 168 -9.14 -8.02 -10.16
C ALA A 168 -7.78 -7.61 -10.73
N LEU A 169 -7.38 -6.37 -10.53
CA LEU A 169 -6.06 -5.87 -10.96
C LEU A 169 -4.92 -6.39 -10.08
N LYS A 170 -5.17 -6.59 -8.79
CA LYS A 170 -4.17 -7.10 -7.86
C LYS A 170 -4.87 -7.75 -6.66
N ILE A 171 -4.36 -8.87 -6.18
CA ILE A 171 -5.08 -9.72 -5.20
C ILE A 171 -5.18 -9.06 -3.82
N PHE A 172 -4.14 -8.41 -3.35
CA PHE A 172 -4.06 -7.92 -1.95
C PHE A 172 -5.11 -6.86 -1.56
N PRO A 173 -5.72 -6.05 -2.45
CA PRO A 173 -6.80 -5.14 -2.06
C PRO A 173 -7.99 -5.85 -1.40
N VAL A 174 -8.15 -7.16 -1.60
CA VAL A 174 -9.19 -7.95 -0.91
C VAL A 174 -9.14 -7.78 0.61
N PHE A 175 -7.95 -7.56 1.17
CA PHE A 175 -7.76 -7.32 2.60
C PHE A 175 -8.38 -6.02 3.11
N ALA A 176 -8.84 -5.14 2.23
CA ALA A 176 -9.63 -3.96 2.61
C ALA A 176 -11.14 -4.23 2.68
N ILE A 177 -11.61 -5.47 2.48
CA ILE A 177 -13.04 -5.82 2.50
C ILE A 177 -13.70 -5.49 3.86
N GLN A 178 -12.95 -5.54 4.97
CA GLN A 178 -13.42 -5.15 6.29
C GLN A 178 -13.87 -3.68 6.37
N TYR A 179 -13.44 -2.83 5.47
CA TYR A 179 -13.97 -1.46 5.31
C TYR A 179 -15.51 -1.48 5.15
N PHE A 180 -16.01 -2.39 4.33
CA PHE A 180 -17.47 -2.51 4.10
C PHE A 180 -18.20 -3.13 5.29
N LEU A 181 -17.55 -4.01 6.06
CA LEU A 181 -18.10 -4.57 7.30
C LEU A 181 -18.21 -3.51 8.39
N LEU A 182 -17.14 -2.76 8.62
CA LEU A 182 -17.04 -1.84 9.75
C LEU A 182 -17.88 -0.56 9.58
N ILE A 183 -18.12 -0.11 8.33
CA ILE A 183 -18.64 1.23 8.10
C ILE A 183 -20.11 1.25 7.69
N LYS A 184 -20.60 0.23 7.06
CA LYS A 184 -21.91 0.29 6.39
C LYS A 184 -22.92 -0.73 6.91
N LYS A 185 -22.94 -1.15 8.15
CA LYS A 185 -24.02 -2.00 8.75
C LYS A 185 -24.75 -2.95 7.75
N ASN A 186 -24.11 -3.35 6.68
CA ASN A 186 -24.71 -4.06 5.54
C ASN A 186 -24.01 -5.40 5.37
N PHE A 187 -24.09 -6.22 6.43
CA PHE A 187 -23.44 -7.52 6.50
C PHE A 187 -23.70 -8.39 5.27
N ILE A 188 -24.98 -8.54 4.89
CA ILE A 188 -25.37 -9.38 3.74
C ILE A 188 -24.70 -8.88 2.43
N LYS A 189 -24.76 -7.57 2.17
CA LYS A 189 -24.14 -7.01 0.95
C LYS A 189 -22.61 -7.10 0.96
N THR A 190 -21.99 -7.16 2.13
CA THR A 190 -20.54 -7.38 2.24
C THR A 190 -20.20 -8.85 2.11
N LEU A 191 -21.05 -9.74 2.62
CA LEU A 191 -20.92 -11.17 2.40
C LEU A 191 -20.99 -11.49 0.89
N LEU A 192 -21.94 -10.91 0.16
CA LEU A 192 -22.02 -11.06 -1.30
C LEU A 192 -20.76 -10.54 -2.01
N LEU A 193 -20.18 -9.44 -1.53
CA LEU A 193 -18.91 -8.94 -2.04
C LEU A 193 -17.75 -9.91 -1.77
N ALA A 194 -17.71 -10.51 -0.57
CA ALA A 194 -16.72 -11.52 -0.23
C ALA A 194 -16.87 -12.77 -1.11
N VAL A 195 -18.09 -13.23 -1.33
CA VAL A 195 -18.40 -14.35 -2.25
C VAL A 195 -17.94 -14.03 -3.67
N ALA A 196 -18.18 -12.82 -4.17
CA ALA A 196 -17.70 -12.40 -5.49
C ALA A 196 -16.15 -12.44 -5.58
N CYS A 197 -15.44 -12.01 -4.53
CA CYS A 197 -13.98 -12.13 -4.46
C CYS A 197 -13.53 -13.61 -4.44
N LEU A 198 -14.22 -14.48 -3.68
CA LEU A 198 -13.88 -15.90 -3.63
C LEU A 198 -14.13 -16.60 -4.98
N ILE A 199 -15.22 -16.27 -5.67
CA ILE A 199 -15.49 -16.76 -7.04
C ILE A 199 -14.35 -16.32 -7.97
N TYR A 200 -13.95 -15.04 -7.91
CA TYR A 200 -12.83 -14.55 -8.72
C TYR A 200 -11.54 -15.32 -8.41
N PHE A 201 -11.20 -15.54 -7.13
CA PHE A 201 -10.01 -16.32 -6.76
C PHE A 201 -10.08 -17.76 -7.22
N TYR A 202 -11.26 -18.39 -7.18
CA TYR A 202 -11.45 -19.72 -7.72
C TYR A 202 -11.20 -19.76 -9.24
N LEU A 203 -11.67 -18.74 -9.97
CA LEU A 203 -11.45 -18.64 -11.43
C LEU A 203 -9.97 -18.43 -11.80
N ILE A 204 -9.18 -17.81 -10.93
CA ILE A 204 -7.74 -17.56 -11.17
C ILE A 204 -6.83 -18.45 -10.32
N LYS A 205 -7.34 -19.55 -9.75
CA LYS A 205 -6.62 -20.39 -8.77
C LYS A 205 -5.22 -20.84 -9.25
N ASP A 206 -5.13 -21.22 -10.54
CA ASP A 206 -3.87 -21.65 -11.13
C ASP A 206 -2.83 -20.52 -11.20
N GLN A 207 -3.29 -19.29 -11.42
CA GLN A 207 -2.44 -18.10 -11.41
C GLN A 207 -1.98 -17.72 -10.00
N LEU A 208 -2.81 -17.98 -8.96
CA LEU A 208 -2.51 -17.59 -7.58
C LEU A 208 -1.22 -18.23 -7.07
N SER A 209 -0.97 -19.51 -7.39
CA SER A 209 0.24 -20.20 -6.96
C SER A 209 1.51 -19.58 -7.58
N HIS A 210 1.44 -19.20 -8.86
CA HIS A 210 2.53 -18.53 -9.56
C HIS A 210 2.76 -17.13 -9.04
N ILE A 211 1.69 -16.33 -8.86
CA ILE A 211 1.77 -14.97 -8.32
C ILE A 211 2.39 -14.97 -6.91
N ALA A 212 2.02 -15.94 -6.07
CA ALA A 212 2.57 -16.07 -4.72
C ALA A 212 4.06 -16.43 -4.73
N LYS A 213 4.48 -17.35 -5.62
CA LYS A 213 5.88 -17.77 -5.74
C LYS A 213 6.80 -16.70 -6.36
N ASN A 214 6.26 -15.92 -7.29
CA ASN A 214 7.01 -14.92 -8.05
C ASN A 214 7.06 -13.54 -7.32
N GLY A 215 6.60 -13.47 -6.07
CA GLY A 215 6.72 -12.28 -5.25
C GLY A 215 8.21 -11.94 -5.03
N PRO A 216 8.67 -10.74 -5.41
CA PRO A 216 10.08 -10.41 -5.27
C PRO A 216 10.46 -10.28 -3.79
N LEU A 217 11.50 -11.01 -3.40
CA LEU A 217 12.11 -10.96 -2.08
C LEU A 217 13.28 -9.96 -2.11
N SER A 218 13.09 -8.79 -1.50
CA SER A 218 14.16 -7.83 -1.27
C SER A 218 14.27 -7.55 0.22
N PRO A 219 15.28 -8.11 0.91
CA PRO A 219 15.41 -7.94 2.37
C PRO A 219 15.47 -6.49 2.80
N ASP A 220 16.06 -5.62 2.01
CA ASP A 220 16.36 -4.24 2.40
C ASP A 220 15.27 -3.22 1.99
N MET A 221 14.45 -3.55 0.95
CA MET A 221 13.42 -2.68 0.38
C MET A 221 12.02 -3.29 0.43
N ALA A 222 11.78 -4.14 1.41
CA ALA A 222 10.50 -4.81 1.60
C ALA A 222 10.09 -4.82 3.07
N TYR A 223 8.87 -5.26 3.32
CA TYR A 223 8.34 -5.48 4.66
C TYR A 223 7.52 -6.76 4.71
N GLY A 224 7.25 -7.22 5.92
CA GLY A 224 6.49 -8.45 6.19
C GLY A 224 7.27 -9.41 7.08
N THR A 225 6.57 -10.38 7.67
CA THR A 225 7.17 -11.33 8.60
C THR A 225 8.26 -12.19 7.96
N GLU A 226 8.10 -12.53 6.68
CA GLU A 226 9.12 -13.25 5.93
C GLU A 226 10.38 -12.41 5.73
N VAL A 227 10.22 -11.12 5.42
CA VAL A 227 11.35 -10.18 5.29
C VAL A 227 12.08 -10.00 6.62
N VAL A 228 11.34 -9.92 7.74
CA VAL A 228 11.93 -9.85 9.09
C VAL A 228 12.78 -11.10 9.35
N THR A 229 12.25 -12.28 9.08
CA THR A 229 12.99 -13.55 9.33
C THR A 229 14.21 -13.69 8.42
N LEU A 230 14.13 -13.26 7.17
CA LEU A 230 15.28 -13.22 6.26
C LEU A 230 16.38 -12.27 6.75
N ASN A 231 16.01 -11.10 7.26
CA ASN A 231 16.98 -10.16 7.82
C ASN A 231 17.62 -10.69 9.11
N LEU A 232 16.84 -11.32 10.00
CA LEU A 232 17.38 -11.98 11.20
C LEU A 232 18.39 -13.08 10.82
N LYS A 233 18.08 -13.85 9.79
CA LYS A 233 19.02 -14.87 9.27
C LYS A 233 20.28 -14.25 8.66
N LYS A 234 20.12 -13.19 7.84
CA LYS A 234 21.23 -12.53 7.13
C LYS A 234 22.22 -11.85 8.08
N HIS A 235 21.70 -11.11 9.08
CA HIS A 235 22.53 -10.25 9.94
C HIS A 235 22.92 -10.89 11.28
N TYR A 236 22.10 -11.80 11.80
CA TYR A 236 22.28 -12.37 13.13
C TYR A 236 22.39 -13.90 13.14
N ASN A 237 22.30 -14.54 11.97
CA ASN A 237 22.27 -16.00 11.83
C ASN A 237 21.15 -16.70 12.62
N ILE A 238 20.04 -15.98 12.87
CA ILE A 238 18.88 -16.49 13.58
C ILE A 238 17.85 -16.95 12.56
N SER A 239 17.57 -18.27 12.51
CA SER A 239 16.55 -18.85 11.63
C SER A 239 15.22 -18.93 12.38
N PHE A 240 14.19 -18.26 11.87
CA PHE A 240 12.83 -18.27 12.40
C PHE A 240 11.84 -18.59 11.29
N ASN A 241 10.79 -19.36 11.61
CA ASN A 241 9.70 -19.55 10.66
C ASN A 241 8.77 -18.32 10.70
N HIS A 242 8.56 -17.69 9.55
CA HIS A 242 7.74 -16.47 9.42
C HIS A 242 6.28 -16.70 9.87
N ILE A 243 5.73 -17.93 9.73
CA ILE A 243 4.37 -18.25 10.20
C ILE A 243 4.28 -18.12 11.72
N TYR A 244 5.25 -18.65 12.45
CA TYR A 244 5.26 -18.50 13.92
C TYR A 244 5.42 -17.05 14.34
N LEU A 245 6.25 -16.28 13.63
CA LEU A 245 6.35 -14.84 13.88
C LEU A 245 5.02 -14.12 13.62
N SER A 246 4.31 -14.46 12.54
CA SER A 246 2.99 -13.90 12.24
C SER A 246 1.97 -14.19 13.34
N VAL A 247 1.88 -15.44 13.78
CA VAL A 247 0.99 -15.84 14.87
C VAL A 247 1.37 -15.12 16.18
N PHE A 248 2.66 -15.05 16.50
CA PHE A 248 3.14 -14.33 17.70
C PHE A 248 2.77 -12.85 17.65
N LEU A 249 2.95 -12.17 16.51
CA LEU A 249 2.61 -10.75 16.37
C LEU A 249 1.10 -10.50 16.51
N ILE A 250 0.26 -11.37 15.95
CA ILE A 250 -1.21 -11.28 16.12
C ILE A 250 -1.58 -11.44 17.59
N LEU A 251 -1.13 -12.52 18.23
CA LEU A 251 -1.48 -12.82 19.61
C LEU A 251 -0.97 -11.74 20.57
N SER A 252 0.27 -11.27 20.37
CA SER A 252 0.85 -10.19 21.17
C SER A 252 0.08 -8.88 21.01
N SER A 253 -0.34 -8.53 19.80
CA SER A 253 -1.13 -7.31 19.53
C SER A 253 -2.50 -7.37 20.21
N ILE A 254 -3.20 -8.52 20.12
CA ILE A 254 -4.49 -8.73 20.78
C ILE A 254 -4.34 -8.71 22.29
N SER A 255 -3.37 -9.46 22.85
CA SER A 255 -3.12 -9.50 24.29
C SER A 255 -2.77 -8.13 24.86
N SER A 256 -1.89 -7.41 24.18
CA SER A 256 -1.51 -6.05 24.60
C SER A 256 -2.66 -5.06 24.52
N TYR A 257 -3.54 -5.21 23.52
CA TYR A 257 -4.75 -4.41 23.48
C TYR A 257 -5.57 -4.60 24.74
N PHE A 258 -5.86 -5.84 25.14
CA PHE A 258 -6.67 -6.11 26.33
C PHE A 258 -5.98 -5.71 27.64
N LEU A 259 -4.67 -5.94 27.77
CA LEU A 259 -3.91 -5.68 28.99
C LEU A 259 -3.64 -4.18 29.21
N PHE A 260 -3.26 -3.47 28.18
CA PHE A 260 -2.73 -2.10 28.29
C PHE A 260 -3.52 -1.05 27.50
N PHE A 261 -3.74 -1.28 26.20
CA PHE A 261 -4.23 -0.24 25.32
C PHE A 261 -5.74 0.00 25.41
N LYS A 262 -6.52 -0.97 25.84
CA LYS A 262 -7.98 -0.82 26.02
C LYS A 262 -8.34 0.37 26.91
N LYS A 263 -7.60 0.59 28.01
CA LYS A 263 -7.81 1.75 28.89
C LYS A 263 -7.44 3.07 28.21
N ILE A 264 -6.30 3.08 27.49
CA ILE A 264 -5.80 4.29 26.81
C ILE A 264 -6.72 4.67 25.66
N LEU A 265 -7.23 3.69 24.91
CA LEU A 265 -8.08 3.86 23.74
C LEU A 265 -9.58 3.96 24.08
N PHE A 266 -9.98 3.75 25.33
CA PHE A 266 -11.38 3.69 25.75
C PHE A 266 -12.17 4.93 25.32
N ASN A 267 -11.63 6.13 25.54
CA ASN A 267 -12.25 7.41 25.20
C ASN A 267 -11.95 7.91 23.80
N GLU A 268 -11.27 7.12 22.95
CA GLU A 268 -11.00 7.53 21.57
C GLU A 268 -12.28 7.47 20.74
N MET A 269 -12.65 8.62 20.19
CA MET A 269 -13.66 8.73 19.14
C MET A 269 -12.93 8.80 17.80
N TYR A 270 -12.93 7.70 17.06
CA TYR A 270 -12.16 7.62 15.82
C TYR A 270 -12.82 8.40 14.67
N LYS A 271 -12.38 9.65 14.50
CA LYS A 271 -12.63 10.35 13.25
C LYS A 271 -11.87 9.65 12.12
N HIS A 272 -12.50 9.54 10.96
CA HIS A 272 -11.87 8.95 9.76
C HIS A 272 -11.50 7.46 9.89
N GLN A 273 -12.25 6.71 10.71
CA GLN A 273 -12.07 5.24 10.83
C GLN A 273 -12.26 4.49 9.50
N ASP A 274 -13.02 5.08 8.58
CA ASP A 274 -13.23 4.60 7.21
C ASP A 274 -11.91 4.55 6.43
N TYR A 275 -11.15 5.62 6.46
CA TYR A 275 -9.82 5.69 5.86
C TYR A 275 -8.89 4.68 6.51
N PHE A 276 -8.83 4.69 7.84
CA PHE A 276 -7.99 3.78 8.59
C PHE A 276 -8.31 2.32 8.30
N SER A 277 -9.58 1.92 8.31
CA SER A 277 -9.98 0.54 8.05
C SER A 277 -9.53 0.06 6.68
N LEU A 278 -9.61 0.91 5.66
CA LEU A 278 -9.19 0.54 4.31
C LEU A 278 -7.67 0.32 4.24
N GLY A 279 -6.88 1.25 4.74
CA GLY A 279 -5.41 1.16 4.70
C GLY A 279 -4.83 0.12 5.63
N SER A 280 -5.34 0.04 6.87
CA SER A 280 -4.85 -0.90 7.88
C SER A 280 -5.06 -2.35 7.48
N GLY A 281 -6.21 -2.68 6.86
CA GLY A 281 -6.45 -4.03 6.38
C GLY A 281 -5.42 -4.48 5.35
N ILE A 282 -5.17 -3.65 4.34
CA ILE A 282 -4.15 -3.97 3.34
C ILE A 282 -2.79 -4.15 4.02
N PHE A 283 -2.37 -3.19 4.84
CA PHE A 283 -1.06 -3.22 5.48
C PHE A 283 -0.87 -4.41 6.42
N ILE A 284 -1.83 -4.65 7.33
CA ILE A 284 -1.74 -5.75 8.32
C ILE A 284 -1.64 -7.10 7.60
N PHE A 285 -2.54 -7.38 6.67
CA PHE A 285 -2.57 -8.70 6.05
C PHE A 285 -1.42 -8.90 5.06
N THR A 286 -0.99 -7.88 4.32
CA THR A 286 0.21 -8.02 3.48
C THR A 286 1.46 -8.19 4.33
N PHE A 287 1.55 -7.56 5.51
CA PHE A 287 2.66 -7.77 6.43
C PHE A 287 2.76 -9.21 6.94
N LEU A 288 1.62 -9.84 7.20
CA LEU A 288 1.57 -11.19 7.78
C LEU A 288 1.73 -12.31 6.74
N ILE A 289 1.25 -12.11 5.52
CA ILE A 289 1.03 -13.21 4.55
C ILE A 289 2.11 -13.23 3.47
N THR A 290 2.54 -12.06 2.99
CA THR A 290 3.44 -11.98 1.83
C THR A 290 4.53 -10.94 2.02
N PRO A 291 5.76 -11.20 1.55
CA PRO A 291 6.74 -10.13 1.43
C PRO A 291 6.21 -9.05 0.49
N SER A 292 6.38 -7.81 0.90
CA SER A 292 5.83 -6.67 0.18
C SER A 292 6.87 -5.58 0.03
N HIS A 293 7.06 -5.06 -1.18
CA HIS A 293 7.96 -3.93 -1.41
C HIS A 293 7.49 -2.65 -0.72
N ASP A 294 8.44 -1.80 -0.36
CA ASP A 294 8.23 -0.56 0.38
C ASP A 294 7.28 0.42 -0.33
N TYR A 295 7.19 0.43 -1.66
CA TYR A 295 6.22 1.27 -2.36
C TYR A 295 4.76 0.94 -1.96
N ARG A 296 4.48 -0.27 -1.46
CA ARG A 296 3.16 -0.65 -0.95
C ARG A 296 2.80 0.03 0.38
N LEU A 297 3.78 0.62 1.08
CA LEU A 297 3.53 1.45 2.27
C LEU A 297 2.66 2.69 1.96
N ILE A 298 2.47 3.06 0.68
CA ILE A 298 1.51 4.11 0.30
C ILE A 298 0.09 3.86 0.84
N PHE A 299 -0.30 2.61 1.08
CA PHE A 299 -1.62 2.30 1.65
C PHE A 299 -1.74 2.71 3.12
N LEU A 300 -0.63 2.90 3.85
CA LEU A 300 -0.64 3.49 5.19
C LEU A 300 -1.04 4.97 5.18
N PHE A 301 -1.00 5.65 4.03
CA PHE A 301 -1.47 7.03 3.91
C PHE A 301 -2.95 7.15 4.27
N PHE A 302 -3.74 6.11 4.01
CA PHE A 302 -5.12 6.06 4.47
C PHE A 302 -5.27 5.98 5.99
N CYS A 303 -4.25 5.53 6.73
CA CYS A 303 -4.30 5.49 8.18
C CYS A 303 -4.04 6.87 8.82
N VAL A 304 -3.35 7.76 8.11
CA VAL A 304 -2.87 9.04 8.62
C VAL A 304 -3.99 9.97 9.13
N PRO A 305 -5.15 10.11 8.46
CA PRO A 305 -6.22 10.96 8.97
C PRO A 305 -6.67 10.60 10.38
N LEU A 306 -6.74 9.31 10.69
CA LEU A 306 -7.08 8.85 12.04
C LEU A 306 -5.93 9.09 13.01
N LEU A 307 -4.69 8.75 12.63
CA LEU A 307 -3.51 8.92 13.48
C LEU A 307 -3.29 10.38 13.89
N LEU A 308 -3.52 11.33 12.98
CA LEU A 308 -3.46 12.77 13.26
C LEU A 308 -4.51 13.22 14.28
N ASN A 309 -5.64 12.52 14.38
CA ASN A 309 -6.77 12.85 15.22
C ASN A 309 -6.85 12.04 16.53
N LEU A 310 -5.84 11.21 16.84
CA LEU A 310 -5.77 10.51 18.12
C LEU A 310 -5.71 11.52 19.28
N LYS A 311 -6.51 11.29 20.34
CA LYS A 311 -6.50 12.09 21.57
C LYS A 311 -5.25 11.83 22.37
N SER A 312 -4.82 10.58 22.46
CA SER A 312 -3.56 10.21 23.12
C SER A 312 -2.37 10.79 22.34
N LYS A 313 -1.77 11.85 22.87
CA LYS A 313 -0.59 12.50 22.28
C LYS A 313 0.58 11.52 22.09
N ILE A 314 0.81 10.65 23.08
CA ILE A 314 1.89 9.66 23.04
C ILE A 314 1.70 8.71 21.86
N LEU A 315 0.52 8.08 21.75
CA LEU A 315 0.22 7.17 20.64
C LEU A 315 0.29 7.88 19.29
N LYS A 316 -0.24 9.10 19.21
CA LYS A 316 -0.15 9.92 18.00
C LYS A 316 1.29 10.13 17.55
N TYR A 317 2.15 10.62 18.45
CA TYR A 317 3.54 10.91 18.09
C TYR A 317 4.33 9.64 17.78
N ILE A 318 4.20 8.57 18.58
CA ILE A 318 4.88 7.30 18.31
C ILE A 318 4.44 6.75 16.94
N SER A 319 3.14 6.74 16.64
CA SER A 319 2.63 6.23 15.36
C SER A 319 3.13 7.04 14.17
N LEU A 320 3.06 8.37 14.23
CA LEU A 320 3.50 9.23 13.14
C LEU A 320 5.02 9.20 12.95
N THR A 321 5.79 9.20 14.04
CA THR A 321 7.25 9.08 13.98
C THR A 321 7.66 7.72 13.39
N SER A 322 7.06 6.62 13.87
CA SER A 322 7.34 5.29 13.33
C SER A 322 6.97 5.18 11.86
N LEU A 323 5.87 5.83 11.43
CA LEU A 323 5.47 5.88 10.04
C LEU A 323 6.52 6.62 9.18
N VAL A 324 7.00 7.78 9.63
CA VAL A 324 8.03 8.55 8.93
C VAL A 324 9.30 7.70 8.78
N PHE A 325 9.79 7.11 9.87
CA PHE A 325 11.00 6.28 9.80
C PHE A 325 10.80 5.03 8.94
N ALA A 326 9.66 4.35 9.03
CA ALA A 326 9.35 3.20 8.19
C ALA A 326 9.34 3.54 6.68
N MET A 327 9.04 4.78 6.33
CA MET A 327 8.99 5.24 4.93
C MET A 327 10.34 5.75 4.41
N GLU A 328 11.14 6.38 5.27
CA GLU A 328 12.36 7.06 4.81
C GLU A 328 13.64 6.26 5.04
N LEU A 329 13.66 5.36 6.02
CA LEU A 329 14.89 4.64 6.33
C LEU A 329 15.37 3.74 5.19
N SER A 330 14.49 3.24 4.32
CA SER A 330 14.89 2.51 3.12
C SER A 330 15.72 3.37 2.16
N ARG A 331 15.52 4.69 2.15
CA ARG A 331 16.33 5.63 1.35
C ARG A 331 17.67 5.94 1.99
N LEU A 332 17.74 5.82 3.31
CA LEU A 332 18.95 6.11 4.10
C LEU A 332 19.84 4.88 4.28
N ILE A 333 19.40 3.69 3.88
CA ILE A 333 20.18 2.44 4.00
C ILE A 333 21.53 2.54 3.29
N GLU A 334 21.60 3.20 2.14
CA GLU A 334 22.86 3.41 1.42
C GLU A 334 23.82 4.32 2.18
N ILE A 335 23.28 5.26 2.97
CA ILE A 335 24.06 6.22 3.78
C ILE A 335 24.51 5.58 5.11
N PHE A 336 23.67 4.73 5.70
CA PHE A 336 23.89 4.07 6.99
C PHE A 336 23.91 2.55 6.87
N ALA A 337 24.74 2.01 6.00
CA ALA A 337 24.71 0.62 5.52
C ALA A 337 24.57 -0.47 6.60
N PHE A 338 25.11 -0.30 7.79
CA PHE A 338 25.05 -1.30 8.86
C PHE A 338 23.78 -1.21 9.72
N TRP A 339 23.36 0.00 10.09
CA TRP A 339 22.20 0.21 11.00
C TRP A 339 20.87 0.36 10.24
N GLY A 340 20.93 0.72 8.95
CA GLY A 340 19.76 1.08 8.17
C GLY A 340 18.73 -0.05 8.04
N GLY A 341 19.17 -1.28 7.73
CA GLY A 341 18.27 -2.41 7.51
C GLY A 341 17.51 -2.84 8.77
N ALA A 342 18.22 -3.06 9.88
CA ALA A 342 17.60 -3.46 11.14
C ALA A 342 16.68 -2.38 11.71
N THR A 343 17.11 -1.11 11.65
CA THR A 343 16.34 0.03 12.14
C THR A 343 15.06 0.24 11.33
N ASN A 344 15.13 0.10 10.01
CA ASN A 344 13.98 0.19 9.11
C ASN A 344 12.92 -0.87 9.45
N ILE A 345 13.35 -2.13 9.62
CA ILE A 345 12.47 -3.23 10.02
C ILE A 345 11.85 -2.98 11.38
N PHE A 346 12.61 -2.48 12.34
CA PHE A 346 12.11 -2.15 13.68
C PHE A 346 10.96 -1.15 13.62
N PHE A 347 11.09 -0.05 12.88
CA PHE A 347 10.00 0.92 12.75
C PHE A 347 8.80 0.38 11.96
N LYS A 348 9.04 -0.47 10.97
CA LYS A 348 7.95 -1.19 10.27
C LYS A 348 7.19 -2.13 11.20
N MET A 349 7.88 -2.80 12.13
CA MET A 349 7.23 -3.62 13.15
C MET A 349 6.45 -2.78 14.17
N ILE A 350 6.98 -1.64 14.61
CA ILE A 350 6.25 -0.73 15.53
C ILE A 350 4.97 -0.23 14.87
N ILE A 351 5.05 0.29 13.64
CA ILE A 351 3.83 0.79 12.96
C ILE A 351 2.84 -0.34 12.68
N PHE A 352 3.32 -1.55 12.36
CA PHE A 352 2.48 -2.73 12.25
C PHE A 352 1.72 -3.01 13.56
N TYR A 353 2.44 -3.08 14.66
CA TYR A 353 1.89 -3.38 15.98
C TYR A 353 0.85 -2.33 16.41
N LEU A 354 1.17 -1.06 16.29
CA LEU A 354 0.23 0.03 16.64
C LEU A 354 -1.01 0.02 15.74
N THR A 355 -0.82 -0.26 14.45
CA THR A 355 -1.93 -0.38 13.50
C THR A 355 -2.85 -1.54 13.88
N CYS A 356 -2.30 -2.70 14.27
CA CYS A 356 -3.07 -3.84 14.77
C CYS A 356 -3.85 -3.51 16.05
N VAL A 357 -3.21 -2.87 17.03
CA VAL A 357 -3.86 -2.50 18.30
C VAL A 357 -5.04 -1.55 18.06
N ILE A 358 -4.86 -0.52 17.23
CA ILE A 358 -5.94 0.43 16.89
C ILE A 358 -7.04 -0.29 16.08
N PHE A 359 -6.68 -1.18 15.17
CA PHE A 359 -7.63 -1.97 14.38
C PHE A 359 -8.50 -2.85 15.29
N VAL A 360 -7.90 -3.54 16.26
CA VAL A 360 -8.62 -4.37 17.24
C VAL A 360 -9.58 -3.53 18.08
N ASP A 361 -9.20 -2.32 18.49
CA ASP A 361 -10.07 -1.42 19.27
C ASP A 361 -11.28 -0.95 18.42
N ILE A 362 -11.05 -0.52 17.19
CA ILE A 362 -12.14 -0.11 16.27
C ILE A 362 -13.10 -1.28 16.05
N PHE A 363 -12.55 -2.47 15.77
CA PHE A 363 -13.35 -3.67 15.54
C PHE A 363 -14.18 -4.04 16.80
N SER A 364 -13.56 -4.04 17.98
CA SER A 364 -14.22 -4.38 19.24
C SER A 364 -15.36 -3.41 19.59
N LYS A 365 -15.16 -2.10 19.37
CA LYS A 365 -16.18 -1.08 19.58
C LYS A 365 -17.36 -1.25 18.63
N ARG A 366 -17.09 -1.53 17.36
CA ARG A 366 -18.13 -1.76 16.36
C ARG A 366 -18.90 -3.04 16.60
N PHE A 367 -18.23 -4.12 16.98
CA PHE A 367 -18.88 -5.38 17.32
C PHE A 367 -19.84 -5.23 18.50
N ARG A 368 -19.43 -4.53 19.56
CA ARG A 368 -20.30 -4.22 20.69
C ARG A 368 -21.50 -3.37 20.31
N SER A 369 -21.28 -2.31 19.49
CA SER A 369 -22.39 -1.48 18.98
C SER A 369 -23.41 -2.32 18.18
N ALA A 370 -22.92 -3.25 17.37
CA ALA A 370 -23.79 -4.15 16.61
C ALA A 370 -24.56 -5.10 17.54
N LEU A 371 -23.92 -5.69 18.55
CA LEU A 371 -24.61 -6.54 19.52
C LEU A 371 -25.71 -5.78 20.27
N ASN A 372 -25.43 -4.56 20.74
CA ASN A 372 -26.41 -3.74 21.47
C ASN A 372 -27.59 -3.26 20.61
N GLU A 373 -27.51 -3.40 19.28
CA GLU A 373 -28.62 -3.08 18.38
C GLU A 373 -29.52 -4.30 18.10
N TYR A 374 -29.02 -5.51 18.35
CA TYR A 374 -29.75 -6.77 18.15
C TYR A 374 -30.32 -7.38 19.45
N PHE A 375 -29.85 -6.94 20.59
CA PHE A 375 -30.34 -7.29 21.93
C PHE A 375 -30.84 -6.05 22.69
#